data_8604eddfc94725f9e669b18f09c42d07
#
_entry.id   8604eddfc94725f9e669b18f09c42d07
#
_cell.length_a   1.000
_cell.length_b   1.000
_cell.length_c   1.000
_cell.angle_alpha   90.00
_cell.angle_beta   90.00
_cell.angle_gamma   90.00
#
_symmetry.space_group_name_H-M   'P 1'
#
loop_
_entity.id
_entity.type
_entity.pdbx_description
1 polymer ?
#
loop_
_entity_poly.entity_id
_entity_poly.type
_entity_poly.pdbx_seq_one_letter_code
_entity_poly.pdbx_strand_id
1 'polypeptide(L)'
;MKEYIQLLKRLIRVQTFSKEEEPAANLIRQVLTEKGIAFQTKKNNTWAKNTNWQEGHPVILLNSHIDTVRPAKNWTKDPFGAELDGDYLYGLGSNDAGASLVTLLAVFIHFSQKNDLPFNLIYAASAEEEI
;
A
#
# COMPACT_ATOMS: atom_id res chain seq x y z
N MET A 1 -7.79 -8.34 9.43
CA MET A 1 -7.99 -6.90 9.77
C MET A 1 -6.85 -6.33 10.61
N LYS A 2 -6.53 -6.91 11.78
CA LYS A 2 -5.46 -6.36 12.67
C LYS A 2 -4.09 -6.22 12.00
N GLU A 3 -3.67 -7.17 11.15
CA GLU A 3 -2.38 -7.12 10.44
C GLU A 3 -2.27 -5.91 9.51
N TYR A 4 -3.33 -5.53 8.82
CA TYR A 4 -3.35 -4.40 7.90
C TYR A 4 -3.33 -3.05 8.62
N ILE A 5 -3.97 -2.95 9.80
CA ILE A 5 -3.82 -1.76 10.67
C ILE A 5 -2.37 -1.63 11.16
N GLN A 6 -1.70 -2.74 11.49
CA GLN A 6 -0.29 -2.70 11.87
C GLN A 6 0.61 -2.32 10.69
N LEU A 7 0.30 -2.77 9.47
CA LEU A 7 1.01 -2.34 8.28
C LEU A 7 0.86 -0.82 8.07
N LEU A 8 -0.37 -0.29 8.17
CA LEU A 8 -0.61 1.15 8.05
C LEU A 8 0.18 1.95 9.10
N LYS A 9 0.20 1.47 10.35
CA LYS A 9 1.02 2.10 11.40
C LYS A 9 2.52 2.08 11.08
N ARG A 10 3.01 1.00 10.48
CA ARG A 10 4.43 0.92 10.04
C ARG A 10 4.71 1.89 8.90
N LEU A 11 3.80 2.02 7.93
CA LEU A 11 3.92 2.97 6.83
C LEU A 11 3.95 4.42 7.33
N ILE A 12 3.08 4.79 8.28
CA ILE A 12 3.07 6.14 8.89
C ILE A 12 4.41 6.44 9.59
N ARG A 13 5.01 5.44 10.26
CA ARG A 13 6.26 5.64 11.03
C ARG A 13 7.51 5.78 10.19
N VAL A 14 7.49 5.34 8.95
CA VAL A 14 8.59 5.57 8.02
C VAL A 14 8.35 6.87 7.25
N GLN A 15 9.39 7.68 7.12
CA GLN A 15 9.31 8.88 6.28
C GLN A 15 9.36 8.46 4.82
N THR A 16 8.32 8.82 4.07
CA THR A 16 8.12 8.39 2.69
C THR A 16 7.84 9.59 1.78
N PHE A 17 8.61 10.65 1.96
CA PHE A 17 8.50 11.80 1.07
C PHE A 17 8.79 11.39 -0.36
N SER A 18 8.15 12.08 -1.32
CA SER A 18 8.38 11.81 -2.75
C SER A 18 9.89 11.79 -3.06
N LYS A 19 10.34 10.75 -3.76
CA LYS A 19 11.74 10.36 -4.05
C LYS A 19 12.52 9.70 -2.90
N GLU A 20 11.93 9.56 -1.72
CA GLU A 20 12.52 8.91 -0.54
C GLU A 20 11.67 7.71 -0.06
N GLU A 21 10.88 7.08 -0.96
CA GLU A 21 9.84 6.08 -0.62
C GLU A 21 10.38 4.66 -0.42
N GLU A 22 11.67 4.41 -0.58
CA GLU A 22 12.25 3.06 -0.50
C GLU A 22 11.83 2.30 0.77
N PRO A 23 11.79 2.92 1.97
CA PRO A 23 11.34 2.23 3.18
C PRO A 23 9.90 1.73 3.10
N ALA A 24 8.97 2.53 2.55
CA ALA A 24 7.58 2.12 2.36
C ALA A 24 7.46 1.03 1.28
N ALA A 25 8.15 1.19 0.15
CA ALA A 25 8.18 0.18 -0.90
C ALA A 25 8.63 -1.18 -0.35
N ASN A 26 9.66 -1.20 0.50
CA ASN A 26 10.17 -2.42 1.11
C ASN A 26 9.16 -3.05 2.09
N LEU A 27 8.35 -2.27 2.81
CA LEU A 27 7.26 -2.80 3.64
C LEU A 27 6.20 -3.52 2.80
N ILE A 28 5.80 -2.96 1.66
CA ILE A 28 4.85 -3.60 0.74
C ILE A 28 5.43 -4.87 0.15
N ARG A 29 6.68 -4.83 -0.32
CA ARG A 29 7.41 -5.99 -0.88
C ARG A 29 7.54 -7.13 0.14
N GLN A 30 7.82 -6.78 1.41
CA GLN A 30 7.87 -7.74 2.50
C GLN A 30 6.52 -8.46 2.65
N VAL A 31 5.41 -7.73 2.71
CA VAL A 31 4.07 -8.34 2.82
C VAL A 31 3.77 -9.27 1.64
N LEU A 32 4.05 -8.84 0.41
CA LEU A 32 3.84 -9.67 -0.78
C LEU A 32 4.68 -10.96 -0.71
N THR A 33 5.94 -10.86 -0.28
CA THR A 33 6.83 -12.00 -0.08
C THR A 33 6.29 -12.96 0.98
N GLU A 34 5.88 -12.45 2.15
CA GLU A 34 5.30 -13.25 3.25
C GLU A 34 4.01 -13.97 2.83
N LYS A 35 3.25 -13.41 1.89
CA LYS A 35 2.04 -14.03 1.33
C LYS A 35 2.33 -14.94 0.12
N GLY A 36 3.60 -15.11 -0.28
CA GLY A 36 3.99 -15.94 -1.42
C GLY A 36 3.56 -15.39 -2.77
N ILE A 37 3.37 -14.09 -2.88
CA ILE A 37 2.92 -13.40 -4.10
C ILE A 37 4.13 -12.85 -4.85
N ALA A 38 4.32 -13.27 -6.09
CA ALA A 38 5.34 -12.74 -6.98
C ALA A 38 4.99 -11.29 -7.39
N PHE A 39 5.98 -10.44 -7.41
CA PHE A 39 5.83 -9.03 -7.80
C PHE A 39 6.98 -8.57 -8.68
N GLN A 40 6.78 -7.45 -9.33
CA GLN A 40 7.78 -6.73 -10.13
C GLN A 40 8.01 -5.35 -9.53
N THR A 41 9.17 -4.78 -9.81
CA THR A 41 9.57 -3.46 -9.30
C THR A 41 10.21 -2.62 -10.40
N LYS A 42 10.00 -1.31 -10.30
CA LYS A 42 10.76 -0.30 -11.05
C LYS A 42 11.01 0.89 -10.15
N LYS A 43 12.26 1.12 -9.74
CA LYS A 43 12.60 2.05 -8.67
C LYS A 43 11.78 1.69 -7.41
N ASN A 44 11.04 2.65 -6.82
CA ASN A 44 10.17 2.44 -5.67
C ASN A 44 8.76 1.92 -6.01
N ASN A 45 8.38 1.90 -7.29
CA ASN A 45 7.12 1.29 -7.70
C ASN A 45 7.17 -0.23 -7.54
N THR A 46 6.05 -0.81 -7.11
CA THR A 46 5.89 -2.25 -6.93
C THR A 46 4.52 -2.68 -7.44
N TRP A 47 4.45 -3.75 -8.26
CA TRP A 47 3.17 -4.28 -8.71
C TRP A 47 3.18 -5.80 -8.76
N ALA A 48 2.00 -6.37 -8.60
CA ALA A 48 1.77 -7.82 -8.61
C ALA A 48 0.51 -8.15 -9.40
N LYS A 49 0.50 -9.32 -10.04
CA LYS A 49 -0.66 -9.91 -10.72
C LYS A 49 -1.24 -11.04 -9.87
N ASN A 50 -2.54 -11.32 -10.01
CA ASN A 50 -3.12 -12.52 -9.41
C ASN A 50 -2.46 -13.78 -9.97
N THR A 51 -2.38 -14.83 -9.14
CA THR A 51 -1.66 -16.06 -9.48
C THR A 51 -2.30 -16.80 -10.68
N ASN A 52 -3.62 -16.86 -10.72
CA ASN A 52 -4.37 -17.56 -11.76
C ASN A 52 -4.81 -16.56 -12.85
N TRP A 53 -3.84 -15.96 -13.52
CA TRP A 53 -4.07 -15.04 -14.64
C TRP A 53 -4.74 -15.76 -15.81
N GLN A 54 -5.83 -15.19 -16.33
CA GLN A 54 -6.60 -15.73 -17.46
C GLN A 54 -6.48 -14.77 -18.66
N GLU A 55 -5.88 -15.25 -19.75
CA GLU A 55 -5.81 -14.45 -20.98
C GLU A 55 -7.21 -14.14 -21.51
N GLY A 56 -7.42 -12.90 -21.92
CA GLY A 56 -8.71 -12.42 -22.44
C GLY A 56 -9.72 -11.98 -21.38
N HIS A 57 -9.48 -12.22 -20.09
CA HIS A 57 -10.34 -11.67 -19.04
C HIS A 57 -10.08 -10.17 -18.83
N PRO A 58 -11.10 -9.38 -18.46
CA PRO A 58 -10.92 -7.98 -18.11
C PRO A 58 -9.96 -7.84 -16.94
N VAL A 59 -9.21 -6.73 -16.89
CA VAL A 59 -8.23 -6.45 -15.84
C VAL A 59 -8.71 -5.32 -14.95
N ILE A 60 -8.71 -5.54 -13.64
CA ILE A 60 -8.95 -4.52 -12.63
C ILE A 60 -7.61 -4.12 -12.04
N LEU A 61 -7.25 -2.85 -12.14
CA LEU A 61 -6.08 -2.26 -11.51
C LEU A 61 -6.47 -1.65 -10.16
N LEU A 62 -5.84 -2.13 -9.10
CA LEU A 62 -5.93 -1.60 -7.73
C LEU A 62 -4.67 -0.78 -7.47
N ASN A 63 -4.73 0.53 -7.68
CA ASN A 63 -3.58 1.42 -7.57
C ASN A 63 -3.75 2.43 -6.44
N SER A 64 -2.69 2.66 -5.69
CA SER A 64 -2.54 3.76 -4.74
C SER A 64 -1.06 4.09 -4.57
N HIS A 65 -0.74 5.30 -4.07
CA HIS A 65 0.66 5.74 -3.91
C HIS A 65 1.20 5.48 -2.50
N ILE A 66 2.53 5.44 -2.40
CA ILE A 66 3.26 5.18 -1.15
C ILE A 66 3.93 6.42 -0.58
N ASP A 67 4.07 7.47 -1.40
CA ASP A 67 4.70 8.72 -0.99
C ASP A 67 3.73 9.64 -0.24
N THR A 68 4.32 10.59 0.46
CA THR A 68 3.61 11.64 1.18
C THR A 68 4.29 12.98 0.94
N VAL A 69 3.53 14.06 1.07
CA VAL A 69 4.07 15.41 1.21
C VAL A 69 4.84 15.56 2.53
N ARG A 70 5.57 16.65 2.69
CA ARG A 70 6.17 16.99 3.99
C ARG A 70 5.08 17.51 4.95
N PRO A 71 5.18 17.20 6.27
CA PRO A 71 4.18 17.62 7.23
C PRO A 71 4.10 19.16 7.31
N ALA A 72 2.90 19.71 7.36
CA ALA A 72 2.66 21.12 7.60
C ALA A 72 3.08 21.53 9.03
N LYS A 73 3.32 22.83 9.25
CA LYS A 73 3.80 23.35 10.55
C LYS A 73 2.78 23.23 11.71
N ASN A 74 1.51 23.03 11.41
CA ASN A 74 0.42 23.12 12.40
C ASN A 74 -0.11 21.75 12.86
N TRP A 75 0.69 20.69 12.78
CA TRP A 75 0.33 19.40 13.33
C TRP A 75 0.22 19.46 14.86
N THR A 76 -0.92 18.98 15.41
CA THR A 76 -1.18 18.93 16.84
C THR A 76 -0.76 17.60 17.47
N LYS A 77 -0.54 16.57 16.65
CA LYS A 77 -0.02 15.26 17.03
C LYS A 77 1.28 14.98 16.24
N ASP A 78 2.07 14.01 16.69
CA ASP A 78 3.25 13.59 15.93
C ASP A 78 2.84 13.03 14.56
N PRO A 79 3.25 13.64 13.43
CA PRO A 79 2.90 13.16 12.09
C PRO A 79 3.40 11.73 11.80
N PHE A 80 4.42 11.23 12.51
CA PHE A 80 4.97 9.89 12.36
C PHE A 80 4.67 8.97 13.55
N GLY A 81 3.87 9.43 14.52
CA GLY A 81 3.56 8.68 15.74
C GLY A 81 2.66 7.47 15.53
N ALA A 82 1.83 7.49 14.49
CA ALA A 82 0.79 6.47 14.24
C ALA A 82 -0.09 6.24 15.48
N GLU A 83 -0.52 7.34 16.10
CA GLU A 83 -1.31 7.33 17.32
C GLU A 83 -2.73 6.83 17.05
N LEU A 84 -3.19 5.88 17.85
CA LEU A 84 -4.58 5.42 17.83
C LEU A 84 -5.32 6.05 19.01
N ASP A 85 -6.40 6.79 18.72
CA ASP A 85 -7.27 7.41 19.71
C ASP A 85 -8.72 7.02 19.39
N GLY A 86 -9.28 6.11 20.18
CA GLY A 86 -10.55 5.46 19.86
C GLY A 86 -10.46 4.74 18.51
N ASP A 87 -11.32 5.11 17.59
CA ASP A 87 -11.40 4.55 16.23
C ASP A 87 -10.59 5.33 15.19
N TYR A 88 -9.85 6.36 15.60
CA TYR A 88 -9.08 7.22 14.72
C TYR A 88 -7.59 6.91 14.79
N LEU A 89 -6.98 6.70 13.63
CA LEU A 89 -5.53 6.57 13.48
C LEU A 89 -4.95 7.87 12.91
N TYR A 90 -4.15 8.56 13.72
CA TYR A 90 -3.50 9.81 13.36
C TYR A 90 -2.09 9.56 12.81
N GLY A 91 -1.76 10.27 11.74
CA GLY A 91 -0.42 10.28 11.17
C GLY A 91 -0.41 10.77 9.73
N LEU A 92 0.73 11.27 9.29
CA LEU A 92 0.93 11.72 7.91
C LEU A 92 0.75 10.54 6.95
N GLY A 93 -0.02 10.75 5.89
CA GLY A 93 -0.34 9.69 4.93
C GLY A 93 -1.31 8.62 5.46
N SER A 94 -1.91 8.78 6.66
CA SER A 94 -2.89 7.80 7.17
C SER A 94 -4.13 7.71 6.27
N ASN A 95 -4.58 8.84 5.71
CA ASN A 95 -5.71 8.91 4.80
C ASN A 95 -5.26 9.02 3.35
N ASP A 96 -4.31 9.88 3.06
CA ASP A 96 -3.75 10.12 1.73
C ASP A 96 -2.28 9.62 1.68
N ALA A 97 -2.01 8.44 1.11
CA ALA A 97 -3.03 7.47 0.67
C ALA A 97 -2.86 6.10 1.35
N GLY A 98 -2.27 6.08 2.57
CA GLY A 98 -1.93 4.84 3.27
C GLY A 98 -3.14 3.92 3.53
N ALA A 99 -4.29 4.49 3.93
CA ALA A 99 -5.50 3.69 4.14
C ALA A 99 -5.96 3.02 2.85
N SER A 100 -5.99 3.76 1.74
CA SER A 100 -6.33 3.22 0.41
C SER A 100 -5.32 2.16 -0.02
N LEU A 101 -4.03 2.45 0.10
CA LEU A 101 -2.93 1.55 -0.25
C LEU A 101 -3.07 0.19 0.46
N VAL A 102 -3.26 0.22 1.77
CA VAL A 102 -3.35 -1.00 2.60
C VAL A 102 -4.67 -1.74 2.36
N THR A 103 -5.78 -1.02 2.16
CA THR A 103 -7.08 -1.64 1.87
C THR A 103 -7.06 -2.34 0.53
N LEU A 104 -6.54 -1.71 -0.52
CA LEU A 104 -6.41 -2.31 -1.85
C LEU A 104 -5.46 -3.51 -1.84
N LEU A 105 -4.36 -3.45 -1.06
CA LEU A 105 -3.47 -4.59 -0.86
C LEU A 105 -4.20 -5.76 -0.20
N ALA A 106 -5.01 -5.50 0.84
CA ALA A 106 -5.79 -6.53 1.52
C ALA A 106 -6.81 -7.20 0.58
N VAL A 107 -7.51 -6.41 -0.23
CA VAL A 107 -8.43 -6.91 -1.26
C VAL A 107 -7.67 -7.75 -2.29
N PHE A 108 -6.54 -7.24 -2.80
CA PHE A 108 -5.72 -7.97 -3.74
C PHE A 108 -5.25 -9.32 -3.19
N ILE A 109 -4.68 -9.35 -1.97
CA ILE A 109 -4.22 -10.58 -1.32
C ILE A 109 -5.37 -11.58 -1.17
N HIS A 110 -6.56 -11.11 -0.77
CA HIS A 110 -7.74 -11.97 -0.60
C HIS A 110 -8.16 -12.68 -1.90
N PHE A 111 -8.04 -11.99 -3.03
CA PHE A 111 -8.48 -12.52 -4.33
C PHE A 111 -7.36 -13.13 -5.16
N SER A 112 -6.09 -12.73 -4.94
CA SER A 112 -4.95 -13.08 -5.81
C SER A 112 -4.71 -14.57 -6.02
N GLN A 113 -5.11 -15.40 -5.05
CA GLN A 113 -4.93 -16.86 -5.10
C GLN A 113 -6.22 -17.62 -5.40
N LYS A 114 -7.34 -16.93 -5.62
CA LYS A 114 -8.62 -17.58 -5.94
C LYS A 114 -8.61 -18.08 -7.39
N ASN A 115 -9.23 -19.23 -7.56
CA ASN A 115 -9.54 -19.79 -8.89
C ASN A 115 -10.85 -19.18 -9.41
N ASP A 116 -11.04 -19.25 -10.72
CA ASP A 116 -12.31 -18.94 -11.37
C ASP A 116 -12.85 -17.51 -11.18
N LEU A 117 -11.93 -16.54 -11.06
CA LEU A 117 -12.32 -15.13 -11.09
C LEU A 117 -12.72 -14.74 -12.53
N PRO A 118 -13.83 -14.00 -12.72
CA PRO A 118 -14.25 -13.52 -14.06
C PRO A 118 -13.41 -12.32 -14.53
N PHE A 119 -12.33 -11.99 -13.83
CA PHE A 119 -11.42 -10.89 -14.11
C PHE A 119 -10.02 -11.20 -13.59
N ASN A 120 -9.04 -10.49 -14.11
CA ASN A 120 -7.69 -10.44 -13.58
C ASN A 120 -7.51 -9.26 -12.64
N LEU A 121 -6.57 -9.37 -11.71
CA LEU A 121 -6.22 -8.32 -10.78
C LEU A 121 -4.76 -7.92 -10.93
N ILE A 122 -4.51 -6.61 -10.92
CA ILE A 122 -3.18 -6.02 -10.71
C ILE A 122 -3.27 -5.14 -9.47
N TYR A 123 -2.40 -5.36 -8.51
CA TYR A 123 -2.14 -4.40 -7.44
C TYR A 123 -0.89 -3.59 -7.80
N ALA A 124 -0.94 -2.28 -7.63
CA ALA A 124 0.19 -1.38 -7.83
C ALA A 124 0.32 -0.40 -6.67
N ALA A 125 1.51 -0.36 -6.08
CA ALA A 125 1.96 0.65 -5.13
C ALA A 125 2.89 1.59 -5.89
N SER A 126 2.39 2.77 -6.24
CA SER A 126 3.12 3.77 -7.05
C SER A 126 3.88 4.74 -6.15
N ALA A 127 4.99 5.25 -6.68
CA ALA A 127 5.84 6.26 -6.07
C ALA A 127 5.78 7.57 -6.87
N GLU A 128 6.19 8.68 -6.24
CA GLU A 128 6.30 9.99 -6.86
C GLU A 128 4.94 10.53 -7.39
N GLU A 129 3.84 10.31 -6.65
CA GLU A 129 2.51 10.84 -7.01
C GLU A 129 2.35 12.30 -6.59
N GLU A 130 2.96 12.67 -5.46
CA GLU A 130 2.82 13.98 -4.80
C GLU A 130 3.79 15.07 -5.35
N ILE A 131 4.41 14.87 -6.52
CA ILE A 131 5.33 15.84 -7.17
C ILE A 131 4.86 16.31 -8.52
#